data_5c88fe7c941be32d1ca328e410156c4f
#
_entry.id   5c88fe7c941be32d1ca328e410156c4f
#
_cell.length_a   1.000
_cell.length_b   1.000
_cell.length_c   1.000
_cell.angle_alpha   90.00
_cell.angle_beta   90.00
_cell.angle_gamma   90.00
#
_symmetry.space_group_name_H-M   'P 1'
#
loop_
_entity.id
_entity.type
_entity.pdbx_description
1 polymer ?
#
loop_
_entity_poly.entity_id
_entity_poly.type
_entity_poly.pdbx_seq_one_letter_code
_entity_poly.pdbx_strand_id
1 'polypeptide(L)' 'MKFLVIEKQNRLAVHAICDTLEGAQNWIDRKAPEYVRKGYFMDKTLTADSFTIKVA' A
#
# COMPACT_ATOMS: atom_id res chain seq x y z
N MET A 1 17.93 3.21 1.90
CA MET A 1 16.61 3.84 2.17
C MET A 1 15.52 2.99 1.55
N LYS A 2 14.49 2.69 2.31
CA LYS A 2 13.36 1.90 1.81
C LYS A 2 12.09 2.73 1.84
N PHE A 3 11.16 2.41 0.96
CA PHE A 3 9.87 3.07 0.86
C PHE A 3 8.79 2.04 1.19
N LEU A 4 8.07 2.27 2.27
CA LEU A 4 7.07 1.33 2.77
C LEU A 4 5.68 1.80 2.34
N VAL A 5 4.89 0.88 1.79
CA VAL A 5 3.47 1.13 1.57
C VAL A 5 2.73 0.72 2.82
N ILE A 6 2.12 1.68 3.48
CA ILE A 6 1.41 1.49 4.74
C ILE A 6 -0.02 1.99 4.63
N GLU A 7 -0.86 1.60 5.58
CA GLU A 7 -2.23 2.10 5.66
C GLU A 7 -2.25 3.47 6.33
N LYS A 8 -3.05 4.37 5.80
CA LYS A 8 -3.23 5.71 6.40
C LYS A 8 -3.83 5.62 7.80
N GLN A 9 -4.75 4.68 8.01
CA GLN A 9 -5.45 4.50 9.28
C GLN A 9 -4.65 3.67 10.28
N ASN A 10 -3.74 2.83 9.80
CA ASN A 10 -2.90 1.97 10.65
C ASN A 10 -1.49 1.98 10.10
N ARG A 11 -0.68 2.90 10.58
CA ARG A 11 0.67 3.14 10.04
C ARG A 11 1.64 2.00 10.35
N LEU A 12 1.26 1.04 11.19
CA LEU A 12 2.07 -0.14 11.47
C LEU A 12 1.80 -1.28 10.47
N ALA A 13 0.73 -1.17 9.68
CA ALA A 13 0.39 -2.18 8.70
C ALA A 13 1.16 -1.93 7.40
N VAL A 14 2.23 -2.68 7.19
CA VAL A 14 3.10 -2.57 6.01
C VAL A 14 2.64 -3.59 4.97
N HIS A 15 2.31 -3.12 3.78
CA HIS A 15 1.84 -3.99 2.69
C HIS A 15 2.92 -4.26 1.64
N ALA A 16 3.88 -3.35 1.49
CA ALA A 16 4.96 -3.55 0.54
C ALA A 16 6.21 -2.80 1.01
N ILE A 17 7.37 -3.31 0.65
CA ILE A 17 8.66 -2.66 0.91
C ILE A 17 9.34 -2.51 -0.45
N CYS A 18 9.61 -1.27 -0.85
CA CYS A 18 10.15 -0.98 -2.17
C CYS A 18 11.47 -0.24 -2.06
N ASP A 19 12.34 -0.44 -3.04
CA ASP A 19 13.65 0.21 -3.08
C ASP A 19 13.58 1.63 -3.61
N THR A 20 12.51 1.99 -4.31
CA THR A 20 12.34 3.31 -4.90
C THR A 20 10.95 3.86 -4.58
N LEU A 21 10.87 5.21 -4.57
CA LEU A 21 9.58 5.89 -4.41
C LEU A 21 8.64 5.53 -5.57
N GLU A 22 9.18 5.47 -6.78
CA GLU A 22 8.39 5.11 -7.96
C GLU A 22 7.79 3.72 -7.82
N GLY A 23 8.57 2.75 -7.31
CA GLY A 23 8.06 1.40 -7.08
C GLY A 23 6.93 1.37 -6.08
N ALA A 24 7.05 2.14 -4.98
CA ALA A 24 5.99 2.22 -3.97
C ALA A 24 4.74 2.88 -4.54
N GLN A 25 4.88 3.95 -5.29
CA GLN A 25 3.75 4.63 -5.92
C GLN A 25 3.07 3.72 -6.95
N ASN A 26 3.88 2.99 -7.71
CA ASN A 26 3.36 2.03 -8.69
C ASN A 26 2.55 0.93 -8.01
N TRP A 27 2.99 0.46 -6.85
CA TRP A 27 2.23 -0.54 -6.08
C TRP A 27 0.84 0.02 -5.71
N ILE A 28 0.80 1.26 -5.21
CA ILE A 28 -0.47 1.90 -4.83
C ILE A 28 -1.37 2.09 -6.06
N ASP A 29 -0.79 2.48 -7.19
CA ASP A 29 -1.57 2.78 -8.39
C ASP A 29 -2.10 1.54 -9.10
N ARG A 30 -1.37 0.42 -9.03
CA ARG A 30 -1.67 -0.78 -9.81
C ARG A 30 -2.09 -1.96 -8.96
N LYS A 31 -1.34 -2.24 -7.89
CA LYS A 31 -1.58 -3.44 -7.07
C LYS A 31 -2.73 -3.24 -6.09
N ALA A 32 -2.79 -2.09 -5.44
CA ALA A 32 -3.81 -1.84 -4.43
C ALA A 32 -5.23 -1.92 -5.02
N PRO A 33 -5.54 -1.27 -6.16
CA PRO A 33 -6.87 -1.39 -6.76
C PRO A 33 -7.21 -2.83 -7.13
N GLU A 34 -6.24 -3.58 -7.65
CA GLU A 34 -6.46 -4.97 -8.02
C GLU A 34 -6.76 -5.84 -6.80
N TYR A 35 -6.00 -5.67 -5.72
CA TYR A 35 -6.19 -6.46 -4.50
C TYR A 35 -7.51 -6.13 -3.83
N VAL A 36 -7.92 -4.86 -3.86
CA VAL A 36 -9.24 -4.46 -3.35
C VAL A 36 -10.33 -5.13 -4.16
N ARG A 37 -10.24 -5.08 -5.48
CA ARG A 37 -11.24 -5.68 -6.38
C ARG A 37 -11.36 -7.18 -6.18
N LYS A 38 -10.22 -7.85 -5.97
CA LYS A 38 -10.18 -9.32 -5.78
C LYS A 38 -10.48 -9.73 -4.35
N GLY A 39 -10.57 -8.79 -3.41
CA GLY A 39 -10.86 -9.08 -2.02
C GLY A 39 -9.72 -9.76 -1.27
N TYR A 40 -8.47 -9.48 -1.63
CA TYR A 40 -7.31 -10.10 -1.00
C TYR A 40 -7.02 -9.57 0.39
N PHE A 41 -7.48 -8.36 0.71
CA PHE A 41 -7.25 -7.80 2.04
C PHE A 41 -8.26 -8.36 3.02
N MET A 42 -7.80 -8.68 4.23
CA MET A 42 -8.70 -9.14 5.30
C MET A 42 -9.65 -8.03 5.73
N ASP A 43 -9.17 -6.80 5.76
CA ASP A 43 -10.00 -5.64 6.08
C ASP A 43 -10.71 -5.18 4.80
N LYS A 44 -12.01 -5.45 4.74
CA LYS A 44 -12.83 -5.15 3.55
C LYS A 44 -13.19 -3.68 3.43
N THR A 45 -12.81 -2.85 4.42
CA THR A 45 -13.00 -1.40 4.33
C THR A 45 -11.88 -0.70 3.58
N LEU A 46 -10.77 -1.39 3.29
CA LEU A 46 -9.65 -0.82 2.55
C LEU A 46 -10.03 -0.54 1.10
N THR A 47 -9.58 0.61 0.62
CA THR A 47 -9.73 1.02 -0.78
C THR A 47 -8.36 1.39 -1.34
N ALA A 48 -8.29 1.69 -2.64
CA ALA A 48 -7.05 2.13 -3.26
C ALA A 48 -6.49 3.41 -2.63
N ASP A 49 -7.35 4.23 -2.02
CA ASP A 49 -6.95 5.47 -1.36
C ASP A 49 -6.52 5.28 0.10
N SER A 50 -6.55 4.05 0.61
CA SER A 50 -6.24 3.77 2.01
C SER A 50 -4.73 3.69 2.30
N PHE A 51 -3.89 3.84 1.30
CA PHE A 51 -2.46 3.61 1.41
C PHE A 51 -1.65 4.89 1.24
N THR A 52 -0.50 4.93 1.89
CA THR A 52 0.47 6.02 1.76
C THR A 52 1.88 5.44 1.84
N ILE A 53 2.87 6.28 1.61
CA ILE A 53 4.27 5.85 1.58
C ILE A 53 5.00 6.44 2.77
N LYS A 54 5.76 5.60 3.46
CA LYS A 54 6.64 6.00 4.57
C LYS A 54 8.07 5.69 4.19
N VAL A 55 8.96 6.65 4.36
CA VAL A 55 10.40 6.45 4.16
C VAL A 55 10.99 5.85 5.43
N ALA A 56 11.74 4.77 5.26
CA ALA A 56 12.39 4.09 6.39
C ALA A 56 13.88 3.95 6.19
#